data_a56a4f18d75d69a6cc8ccebab62cf3c1
#
_entry.id   a56a4f18d75d69a6cc8ccebab62cf3c1
#
_cell.length_a   1.000
_cell.length_b   1.000
_cell.length_c   1.000
_cell.angle_alpha   90.00
_cell.angle_beta   90.00
_cell.angle_gamma   90.00
#
_symmetry.space_group_name_H-M   'P 1'
#
loop_
_entity.id
_entity.type
_entity.pdbx_description
1 polymer ?
#
loop_
_entity_poly.entity_id
_entity_poly.type
_entity_poly.pdbx_seq_one_letter_code
_entity_poly.pdbx_strand_id
1 'polypeptide(L)'
;MKKIFSSKKLILCALCALVISISSCASAGKLQAPPMEADSAGWVVYWDWERGVREAQQQKPATLVVFAANFAEDGSLVLPAELTAEHLAQLPADKAYLSFVNDQHKGEQTLMKDTTVLKKLLNKKKSREQHIAEIIALCKQYNFAGVEIDYENIWRDKALMNNFAAFITELREKTQAENLKLRVVLEPRTLRFAEELPGNVEYVVMFYNLYGGHSGPGPKADRRFIWHTLSQAAKLPGTPNVAFANGGFDWTATRKAKSLTQVQAVALQKKYHVEPERDENSRALHFSYDDGKEKHTVWYADEQTLIYWQELAQAVGFKRISIWRLGGNELPK
;
A
#
# COMPACT_ATOMS: atom_id res chain seq x y z
N MET A 1 -53.07 -63.48 -4.66
CA MET A 1 -54.16 -62.62 -5.23
C MET A 1 -53.57 -61.23 -5.46
N LYS A 2 -53.82 -60.70 -6.66
CA LYS A 2 -53.62 -59.31 -7.19
C LYS A 2 -52.20 -58.78 -7.38
N LYS A 3 -51.79 -58.87 -8.64
CA LYS A 3 -50.78 -58.07 -9.36
C LYS A 3 -51.21 -56.63 -9.38
N ILE A 4 -50.21 -55.71 -9.22
CA ILE A 4 -50.32 -54.35 -9.73
C ILE A 4 -49.09 -54.05 -10.52
N PHE A 5 -49.24 -53.70 -11.80
CA PHE A 5 -48.28 -53.25 -12.79
C PHE A 5 -47.84 -51.82 -12.46
N SER A 6 -46.54 -51.55 -12.60
CA SER A 6 -46.04 -50.21 -12.65
C SER A 6 -45.41 -49.96 -14.02
N SER A 7 -46.00 -49.06 -14.77
CA SER A 7 -45.52 -48.56 -16.08
C SER A 7 -44.34 -47.63 -15.98
N LYS A 8 -43.23 -47.99 -16.62
CA LYS A 8 -42.10 -47.11 -16.88
C LYS A 8 -42.48 -46.16 -18.02
N LYS A 9 -42.57 -44.88 -17.75
CA LYS A 9 -42.58 -43.82 -18.78
C LYS A 9 -41.16 -43.40 -19.09
N LEU A 10 -40.72 -43.70 -20.30
CA LEU A 10 -39.53 -43.14 -20.93
C LEU A 10 -39.80 -41.64 -21.22
N ILE A 11 -39.00 -40.76 -20.67
CA ILE A 11 -38.96 -39.34 -21.10
C ILE A 11 -37.70 -39.16 -21.93
N LEU A 12 -37.92 -38.98 -23.22
CA LEU A 12 -36.91 -38.64 -24.23
C LEU A 12 -36.61 -37.14 -24.13
N CYS A 13 -35.49 -36.75 -23.57
CA CYS A 13 -35.04 -35.36 -23.60
C CYS A 13 -34.33 -35.08 -24.92
N ALA A 14 -34.96 -34.29 -25.78
CA ALA A 14 -34.35 -33.72 -26.98
C ALA A 14 -33.39 -32.61 -26.58
N LEU A 15 -32.08 -32.81 -26.79
CA LEU A 15 -31.08 -31.77 -26.72
C LEU A 15 -31.20 -30.90 -27.99
N CYS A 16 -31.80 -29.73 -27.86
CA CYS A 16 -31.62 -28.64 -28.85
C CYS A 16 -30.28 -27.93 -28.54
N ALA A 17 -29.27 -28.24 -29.32
CA ALA A 17 -28.01 -27.46 -29.34
C ALA A 17 -28.29 -26.11 -30.02
N LEU A 18 -28.49 -25.07 -29.22
CA LEU A 18 -28.52 -23.69 -29.71
C LEU A 18 -27.08 -23.17 -29.78
N VAL A 19 -26.47 -23.23 -30.95
CA VAL A 19 -25.20 -22.59 -31.25
C VAL A 19 -25.47 -21.07 -31.38
N ILE A 20 -25.30 -20.35 -30.30
CA ILE A 20 -25.26 -18.87 -30.34
C ILE A 20 -23.85 -18.47 -30.74
N SER A 21 -23.68 -18.12 -32.02
CA SER A 21 -22.49 -17.47 -32.51
C SER A 21 -22.45 -16.02 -31.95
N ILE A 22 -21.80 -15.84 -30.81
CA ILE A 22 -21.50 -14.50 -30.32
C ILE A 22 -20.27 -14.02 -31.08
N SER A 23 -20.48 -13.35 -32.22
CA SER A 23 -19.48 -12.49 -32.82
C SER A 23 -19.32 -11.26 -31.90
N SER A 24 -18.49 -11.41 -30.86
CA SER A 24 -18.05 -10.30 -30.05
C SER A 24 -16.98 -9.56 -30.84
N CYS A 25 -17.36 -8.51 -31.58
CA CYS A 25 -16.45 -7.42 -31.91
C CYS A 25 -16.05 -6.79 -30.57
N ALA A 26 -14.98 -7.30 -29.96
CA ALA A 26 -14.33 -6.62 -28.85
C ALA A 26 -13.70 -5.32 -29.42
N SER A 27 -14.47 -4.24 -29.42
CA SER A 27 -13.88 -2.92 -29.34
C SER A 27 -13.02 -2.94 -28.07
N ALA A 28 -11.71 -2.77 -28.21
CA ALA A 28 -10.80 -2.55 -27.10
C ALA A 28 -11.19 -1.22 -26.44
N GLY A 29 -12.28 -1.25 -25.65
CA GLY A 29 -12.61 -0.19 -24.73
C GLY A 29 -11.45 -0.12 -23.75
N LYS A 30 -10.80 1.06 -23.68
CA LYS A 30 -9.80 1.36 -22.65
C LYS A 30 -10.43 0.98 -21.32
N LEU A 31 -9.88 -0.05 -20.66
CA LEU A 31 -10.22 -0.37 -19.28
C LEU A 31 -9.88 0.88 -18.46
N GLN A 32 -10.89 1.55 -17.99
CA GLN A 32 -10.74 2.67 -17.08
C GLN A 32 -10.59 2.06 -15.70
N ALA A 33 -9.52 2.45 -14.97
CA ALA A 33 -9.36 2.03 -13.59
C ALA A 33 -10.68 2.24 -12.85
N PRO A 34 -11.22 1.24 -12.16
CA PRO A 34 -12.37 1.47 -11.32
C PRO A 34 -12.02 2.60 -10.34
N PRO A 35 -12.93 3.58 -10.12
CA PRO A 35 -12.69 4.60 -9.12
C PRO A 35 -12.37 3.93 -7.79
N MET A 36 -11.45 4.50 -7.04
CA MET A 36 -11.12 3.96 -5.70
C MET A 36 -12.41 3.92 -4.88
N GLU A 37 -12.64 2.79 -4.18
CA GLU A 37 -13.86 2.60 -3.37
C GLU A 37 -13.99 3.67 -2.28
N ALA A 38 -15.21 3.84 -1.77
CA ALA A 38 -15.57 4.88 -0.80
C ALA A 38 -14.72 4.92 0.47
N ASP A 39 -14.04 3.81 0.82
CA ASP A 39 -13.16 3.66 1.98
C ASP A 39 -11.67 3.55 1.59
N SER A 40 -11.29 3.95 0.37
CA SER A 40 -9.93 3.84 -0.14
C SER A 40 -9.02 4.97 0.35
N ALA A 41 -7.71 4.69 0.37
CA ALA A 41 -6.69 5.69 0.67
C ALA A 41 -5.56 5.66 -0.38
N GLY A 42 -4.90 6.79 -0.56
CA GLY A 42 -3.73 6.88 -1.43
C GLY A 42 -2.67 7.77 -0.82
N TRP A 43 -1.40 7.39 -1.01
CA TRP A 43 -0.28 8.22 -0.59
C TRP A 43 0.20 9.13 -1.71
N VAL A 44 0.39 10.41 -1.40
CA VAL A 44 1.17 11.36 -2.18
C VAL A 44 2.52 11.58 -1.50
N VAL A 45 3.55 11.79 -2.31
CA VAL A 45 4.92 11.97 -1.84
C VAL A 45 5.45 13.33 -2.28
N TYR A 46 6.22 14.01 -1.43
CA TYR A 46 6.72 15.36 -1.71
C TYR A 46 7.63 15.43 -2.96
N TRP A 47 8.40 14.37 -3.23
CA TRP A 47 9.32 14.30 -4.39
C TRP A 47 8.64 13.99 -5.73
N ASP A 48 7.32 13.80 -5.77
CA ASP A 48 6.52 13.55 -6.97
C ASP A 48 5.13 14.17 -6.82
N TRP A 49 5.08 15.34 -6.18
CA TRP A 49 3.86 16.00 -5.71
C TRP A 49 2.83 16.22 -6.81
N GLU A 50 3.22 16.90 -7.89
CA GLU A 50 2.31 17.30 -8.97
C GLU A 50 1.57 16.11 -9.61
N ARG A 51 2.29 15.00 -9.83
CA ARG A 51 1.66 13.78 -10.37
C ARG A 51 0.77 13.12 -9.35
N GLY A 52 1.20 13.06 -8.09
CA GLY A 52 0.44 12.47 -6.99
C GLY A 52 -0.88 13.19 -6.75
N VAL A 53 -0.85 14.52 -6.66
CA VAL A 53 -2.07 15.34 -6.46
C VAL A 53 -3.01 15.25 -7.66
N ARG A 54 -2.47 15.27 -8.87
CA ARG A 54 -3.28 15.11 -10.10
C ARG A 54 -4.01 13.76 -10.12
N GLU A 55 -3.32 12.68 -9.79
CA GLU A 55 -3.94 11.36 -9.68
C GLU A 55 -4.96 11.32 -8.53
N ALA A 56 -4.68 11.93 -7.38
CA ALA A 56 -5.63 12.06 -6.28
C ALA A 56 -6.91 12.80 -6.66
N GLN A 57 -6.82 13.86 -7.47
CA GLN A 57 -7.98 14.59 -7.97
C GLN A 57 -8.85 13.75 -8.91
N GLN A 58 -8.25 12.82 -9.65
CA GLN A 58 -8.97 11.93 -10.56
C GLN A 58 -9.56 10.72 -9.82
N GLN A 59 -8.78 10.08 -8.95
CA GLN A 59 -9.18 8.88 -8.22
C GLN A 59 -10.09 9.18 -7.03
N LYS A 60 -9.99 10.39 -6.46
CA LYS A 60 -10.79 10.87 -5.33
C LYS A 60 -10.82 9.91 -4.13
N PRO A 61 -9.65 9.49 -3.59
CA PRO A 61 -9.61 8.62 -2.44
C PRO A 61 -10.36 9.23 -1.25
N ALA A 62 -10.94 8.40 -0.40
CA ALA A 62 -11.59 8.84 0.83
C ALA A 62 -10.59 9.44 1.83
N THR A 63 -9.36 8.95 1.82
CA THR A 63 -8.25 9.48 2.62
C THR A 63 -7.04 9.73 1.73
N LEU A 64 -6.51 10.95 1.77
CA LEU A 64 -5.27 11.33 1.11
C LEU A 64 -4.15 11.43 2.16
N VAL A 65 -3.12 10.62 2.02
CA VAL A 65 -2.01 10.60 2.97
C VAL A 65 -0.78 11.29 2.37
N VAL A 66 -0.26 12.27 3.08
CA VAL A 66 0.99 12.96 2.73
C VAL A 66 2.15 12.26 3.42
N PHE A 67 2.95 11.54 2.66
CA PHE A 67 4.15 10.86 3.14
C PHE A 67 5.29 11.86 3.25
N ALA A 68 5.55 12.38 4.46
CA ALA A 68 6.45 13.52 4.59
C ALA A 68 7.21 13.67 5.92
N ALA A 69 6.59 13.48 7.09
CA ALA A 69 7.24 13.84 8.35
C ALA A 69 8.34 12.85 8.72
N ASN A 70 9.57 13.36 8.85
CA ASN A 70 10.79 12.63 9.16
C ASN A 70 11.39 13.11 10.48
N PHE A 71 12.51 12.52 10.91
CA PHE A 71 13.31 12.99 12.04
C PHE A 71 14.55 13.75 11.59
N ALA A 72 14.81 14.89 12.21
CA ALA A 72 16.09 15.57 12.17
C ALA A 72 17.16 14.79 12.96
N GLU A 73 18.41 15.22 12.89
CA GLU A 73 19.54 14.58 13.58
C GLU A 73 19.37 14.54 15.10
N ASP A 74 18.78 15.58 15.67
CA ASP A 74 18.49 15.69 17.12
C ASP A 74 17.26 14.85 17.55
N GLY A 75 16.51 14.31 16.60
CA GLY A 75 15.30 13.51 16.83
C GLY A 75 14.00 14.33 16.86
N SER A 76 14.03 15.63 16.57
CA SER A 76 12.83 16.43 16.35
C SER A 76 12.15 16.08 15.02
N LEU A 77 10.83 16.32 14.93
CA LEU A 77 10.08 16.11 13.69
C LEU A 77 10.32 17.25 12.70
N VAL A 78 10.53 16.90 11.44
CA VAL A 78 10.71 17.86 10.34
C VAL A 78 9.88 17.46 9.12
N LEU A 79 9.43 18.46 8.36
CA LEU A 79 8.90 18.27 7.03
C LEU A 79 9.96 18.59 5.98
N PRO A 80 9.99 17.90 4.83
CA PRO A 80 10.86 18.24 3.71
C PRO A 80 10.64 19.68 3.23
N ALA A 81 11.71 20.39 2.92
CA ALA A 81 11.63 21.78 2.45
C ALA A 81 10.85 21.91 1.12
N GLU A 82 10.81 20.84 0.33
CA GLU A 82 10.05 20.77 -0.92
C GLU A 82 8.53 20.79 -0.69
N LEU A 83 8.07 20.43 0.51
CA LEU A 83 6.64 20.49 0.86
C LEU A 83 6.27 21.90 1.33
N THR A 84 6.00 22.78 0.37
CA THR A 84 5.71 24.19 0.61
C THR A 84 4.29 24.44 1.15
N ALA A 85 4.04 25.66 1.63
CA ALA A 85 2.70 26.07 2.05
C ALA A 85 1.69 26.01 0.88
N GLU A 86 2.10 26.31 -0.34
CA GLU A 86 1.27 26.22 -1.54
C GLU A 86 0.91 24.75 -1.84
N HIS A 87 1.83 23.81 -1.62
CA HIS A 87 1.51 22.38 -1.73
C HIS A 87 0.46 21.96 -0.71
N LEU A 88 0.62 22.33 0.54
CA LEU A 88 -0.31 22.00 1.61
C LEU A 88 -1.70 22.62 1.42
N ALA A 89 -1.78 23.83 0.85
CA ALA A 89 -3.04 24.50 0.54
C ALA A 89 -3.88 23.79 -0.55
N GLN A 90 -3.29 22.90 -1.34
CA GLN A 90 -4.00 22.09 -2.34
C GLN A 90 -4.72 20.88 -1.75
N LEU A 91 -4.43 20.55 -0.48
CA LEU A 91 -4.96 19.35 0.15
C LEU A 91 -6.41 19.55 0.63
N PRO A 92 -7.25 18.50 0.54
CA PRO A 92 -8.57 18.51 1.15
C PRO A 92 -8.43 18.40 2.67
N ALA A 93 -8.66 19.49 3.38
CA ALA A 93 -8.44 19.62 4.84
C ALA A 93 -9.23 18.60 5.68
N ASP A 94 -10.38 18.12 5.17
CA ASP A 94 -11.26 17.19 5.87
C ASP A 94 -10.83 15.72 5.78
N LYS A 95 -9.86 15.38 4.89
CA LYS A 95 -9.43 14.01 4.63
C LYS A 95 -7.94 13.84 4.33
N ALA A 96 -7.15 14.88 4.51
CA ALA A 96 -5.70 14.80 4.38
C ALA A 96 -5.07 14.37 5.72
N TYR A 97 -4.22 13.34 5.69
CA TYR A 97 -3.48 12.86 6.85
C TYR A 97 -1.99 13.07 6.63
N LEU A 98 -1.25 13.34 7.71
CA LEU A 98 0.20 13.42 7.67
C LEU A 98 0.81 12.10 8.12
N SER A 99 1.67 11.51 7.30
CA SER A 99 2.42 10.30 7.63
C SER A 99 3.75 10.64 8.28
N PHE A 100 4.00 10.02 9.44
CA PHE A 100 5.22 10.11 10.22
C PHE A 100 6.02 8.83 10.04
N VAL A 101 7.22 8.95 9.48
CA VAL A 101 8.11 7.82 9.18
C VAL A 101 9.37 7.87 10.05
N ASN A 102 9.99 6.71 10.30
CA ASN A 102 11.20 6.69 11.12
C ASN A 102 12.49 6.78 10.28
N ASP A 103 12.45 7.56 9.22
CA ASP A 103 13.65 7.98 8.52
C ASP A 103 14.28 9.14 9.29
N GLN A 104 15.61 9.12 9.49
CA GLN A 104 16.33 10.14 10.23
C GLN A 104 17.42 10.78 9.36
N HIS A 105 17.40 12.10 9.28
CA HIS A 105 18.46 12.86 8.63
C HIS A 105 19.68 12.94 9.56
N LYS A 106 20.88 12.62 9.02
CA LYS A 106 22.18 12.75 9.71
C LYS A 106 23.18 13.35 8.76
N GLY A 107 23.38 14.66 8.90
CA GLY A 107 24.16 15.44 7.93
C GLY A 107 23.54 15.34 6.54
N GLU A 108 24.34 14.93 5.55
CA GLU A 108 23.88 14.73 4.16
C GLU A 108 23.23 13.36 3.90
N GLN A 109 23.17 12.48 4.89
CA GLN A 109 22.63 11.13 4.75
C GLN A 109 21.26 11.01 5.41
N THR A 110 20.40 10.17 4.83
CA THR A 110 19.16 9.76 5.48
C THR A 110 19.28 8.29 5.87
N LEU A 111 19.19 8.00 7.16
CA LEU A 111 19.06 6.65 7.67
C LEU A 111 17.61 6.22 7.59
N MET A 112 17.28 5.42 6.59
CA MET A 112 15.93 4.93 6.40
C MET A 112 15.56 3.92 7.48
N LYS A 113 14.37 4.05 8.04
CA LYS A 113 13.78 3.13 9.02
C LYS A 113 14.65 2.95 10.26
N ASP A 114 15.19 4.07 10.78
CA ASP A 114 16.06 4.06 11.96
C ASP A 114 15.26 3.80 13.25
N THR A 115 15.45 2.62 13.82
CA THR A 115 14.83 2.25 15.09
C THR A 115 15.53 2.85 16.30
N THR A 116 16.71 3.44 16.14
CA THR A 116 17.46 4.04 17.26
C THR A 116 16.75 5.30 17.77
N VAL A 117 16.20 6.12 16.88
CA VAL A 117 15.41 7.30 17.25
C VAL A 117 14.14 6.85 17.98
N LEU A 118 13.45 5.81 17.50
CA LEU A 118 12.25 5.28 18.13
C LEU A 118 12.52 4.72 19.53
N LYS A 119 13.66 4.02 19.73
CA LYS A 119 14.07 3.52 21.04
C LYS A 119 14.23 4.64 22.06
N LYS A 120 14.75 5.79 21.66
CA LYS A 120 14.88 6.96 22.54
C LYS A 120 13.53 7.58 22.86
N LEU A 121 12.69 7.78 21.86
CA LEU A 121 11.40 8.46 21.98
C LEU A 121 10.35 7.61 22.72
N LEU A 122 10.31 6.30 22.46
CA LEU A 122 9.24 5.45 22.95
C LEU A 122 9.55 4.75 24.28
N ASN A 123 10.80 4.78 24.76
CA ASN A 123 11.26 4.04 25.95
C ASN A 123 10.56 4.48 27.25
N LYS A 124 10.33 5.77 27.44
CA LYS A 124 9.75 6.32 28.68
C LYS A 124 8.43 7.02 28.40
N LYS A 125 7.50 6.96 29.36
CA LYS A 125 6.20 7.63 29.25
C LYS A 125 6.37 9.13 28.93
N LYS A 126 7.25 9.83 29.67
CA LYS A 126 7.50 11.27 29.43
C LYS A 126 7.98 11.58 28.01
N SER A 127 8.88 10.77 27.45
CA SER A 127 9.35 11.01 26.07
C SER A 127 8.27 10.67 25.04
N ARG A 128 7.42 9.65 25.28
CA ARG A 128 6.25 9.37 24.43
C ARG A 128 5.25 10.52 24.45
N GLU A 129 4.92 11.05 25.65
CA GLU A 129 4.01 12.20 25.80
C GLU A 129 4.50 13.43 25.04
N GLN A 130 5.81 13.72 25.12
CA GLN A 130 6.42 14.83 24.37
C GLN A 130 6.32 14.59 22.86
N HIS A 131 6.70 13.41 22.40
CA HIS A 131 6.63 13.05 20.97
C HIS A 131 5.19 13.11 20.43
N ILE A 132 4.20 12.62 21.18
CA ILE A 132 2.78 12.73 20.84
C ILE A 132 2.35 14.20 20.73
N ALA A 133 2.79 15.06 21.64
CA ALA A 133 2.48 16.48 21.58
C ALA A 133 3.06 17.14 20.31
N GLU A 134 4.28 16.78 19.89
CA GLU A 134 4.91 17.25 18.66
C GLU A 134 4.14 16.79 17.42
N ILE A 135 3.74 15.50 17.35
CA ILE A 135 2.90 14.96 16.27
C ILE A 135 1.60 15.75 16.12
N ILE A 136 0.88 15.95 17.23
CA ILE A 136 -0.40 16.66 17.23
C ILE A 136 -0.22 18.12 16.84
N ALA A 137 0.81 18.79 17.39
CA ALA A 137 1.11 20.18 17.07
C ALA A 137 1.38 20.37 15.58
N LEU A 138 2.15 19.48 14.96
CA LEU A 138 2.47 19.53 13.53
C LEU A 138 1.21 19.32 12.68
N CYS A 139 0.36 18.36 13.01
CA CYS A 139 -0.90 18.14 12.30
C CYS A 139 -1.86 19.36 12.40
N LYS A 140 -1.96 19.97 13.58
CA LYS A 140 -2.79 21.16 13.78
C LYS A 140 -2.23 22.39 13.07
N GLN A 141 -0.91 22.57 13.10
CA GLN A 141 -0.23 23.68 12.41
C GLN A 141 -0.55 23.71 10.91
N TYR A 142 -0.65 22.56 10.29
CA TYR A 142 -0.88 22.42 8.85
C TYR A 142 -2.30 21.94 8.50
N ASN A 143 -3.21 21.95 9.49
CA ASN A 143 -4.63 21.63 9.30
C ASN A 143 -4.89 20.23 8.68
N PHE A 144 -4.15 19.20 9.11
CA PHE A 144 -4.42 17.82 8.75
C PHE A 144 -5.60 17.25 9.55
N ALA A 145 -6.44 16.45 8.89
CA ALA A 145 -7.56 15.74 9.53
C ALA A 145 -7.12 14.52 10.36
N GLY A 146 -5.91 14.04 10.15
CA GLY A 146 -5.43 12.85 10.84
C GLY A 146 -3.91 12.65 10.82
N VAL A 147 -3.52 11.72 11.66
CA VAL A 147 -2.16 11.25 11.86
C VAL A 147 -2.04 9.86 11.25
N GLU A 148 -0.98 9.62 10.49
CA GLU A 148 -0.57 8.26 10.13
C GLU A 148 0.82 7.97 10.69
N ILE A 149 0.99 6.85 11.39
CA ILE A 149 2.28 6.36 11.91
C ILE A 149 2.75 5.23 11.01
N ASP A 150 3.88 5.43 10.35
CA ASP A 150 4.54 4.45 9.47
C ASP A 150 5.95 4.16 10.00
N TYR A 151 6.02 3.60 11.22
CA TYR A 151 7.29 3.22 11.84
C TYR A 151 7.62 1.77 11.52
N GLU A 152 8.68 1.58 10.75
CA GLU A 152 9.10 0.28 10.27
C GLU A 152 10.27 -0.33 11.07
N ASN A 153 10.52 -1.63 10.85
CA ASN A 153 11.54 -2.45 11.54
C ASN A 153 11.33 -2.63 13.06
N ILE A 154 10.24 -2.15 13.63
CA ILE A 154 9.94 -2.26 15.07
C ILE A 154 9.82 -3.73 15.53
N TRP A 155 9.37 -4.61 14.66
CA TRP A 155 9.16 -6.04 14.91
C TRP A 155 10.45 -6.79 15.26
N ARG A 156 11.63 -6.21 15.01
CA ARG A 156 12.94 -6.83 15.28
C ARG A 156 13.32 -6.81 16.76
N ASP A 157 12.67 -5.96 17.55
CA ASP A 157 12.97 -5.76 18.97
C ASP A 157 11.67 -5.81 19.77
N LYS A 158 11.53 -6.86 20.61
CA LYS A 158 10.33 -7.08 21.43
C LYS A 158 10.07 -5.95 22.42
N ALA A 159 11.12 -5.38 23.01
CA ALA A 159 10.97 -4.25 23.94
C ALA A 159 10.48 -3.00 23.22
N LEU A 160 11.02 -2.72 22.02
CA LEU A 160 10.55 -1.63 21.17
C LEU A 160 9.11 -1.85 20.73
N MET A 161 8.73 -3.08 20.39
CA MET A 161 7.34 -3.42 20.02
C MET A 161 6.35 -3.16 21.17
N ASN A 162 6.72 -3.53 22.41
CA ASN A 162 5.89 -3.25 23.59
C ASN A 162 5.74 -1.74 23.83
N ASN A 163 6.84 -0.98 23.69
CA ASN A 163 6.83 0.47 23.81
C ASN A 163 6.01 1.13 22.69
N PHE A 164 6.04 0.57 21.48
CA PHE A 164 5.23 1.01 20.35
C PHE A 164 3.73 0.78 20.63
N ALA A 165 3.33 -0.37 21.13
CA ALA A 165 1.94 -0.62 21.51
C ALA A 165 1.43 0.36 22.59
N ALA A 166 2.27 0.69 23.58
CA ALA A 166 1.96 1.71 24.59
C ALA A 166 1.84 3.10 23.95
N PHE A 167 2.76 3.47 23.05
CA PHE A 167 2.72 4.73 22.29
C PHE A 167 1.45 4.86 21.46
N ILE A 168 1.05 3.82 20.73
CA ILE A 168 -0.18 3.85 19.93
C ILE A 168 -1.43 3.99 20.83
N THR A 169 -1.44 3.35 22.00
CA THR A 169 -2.52 3.52 22.98
C THR A 169 -2.64 4.98 23.44
N GLU A 170 -1.52 5.58 23.84
CA GLU A 170 -1.47 6.98 24.31
C GLU A 170 -1.79 7.97 23.18
N LEU A 171 -1.26 7.73 21.98
CA LEU A 171 -1.52 8.57 20.79
C LEU A 171 -2.99 8.52 20.38
N ARG A 172 -3.64 7.34 20.41
CA ARG A 172 -5.07 7.19 20.11
C ARG A 172 -5.94 8.06 21.03
N GLU A 173 -5.66 8.05 22.34
CA GLU A 173 -6.38 8.86 23.30
C GLU A 173 -6.24 10.36 23.03
N LYS A 174 -5.01 10.79 22.68
CA LYS A 174 -4.74 12.20 22.38
C LYS A 174 -5.31 12.65 21.04
N THR A 175 -5.19 11.85 20.00
CA THR A 175 -5.79 12.17 18.69
C THR A 175 -7.30 12.23 18.78
N GLN A 176 -7.95 11.34 19.55
CA GLN A 176 -9.38 11.38 19.79
C GLN A 176 -9.81 12.66 20.52
N ALA A 177 -9.08 13.09 21.55
CA ALA A 177 -9.36 14.33 22.29
C ALA A 177 -9.21 15.59 21.41
N GLU A 178 -8.38 15.55 20.39
CA GLU A 178 -8.14 16.65 19.45
C GLU A 178 -8.95 16.54 18.14
N ASN A 179 -9.89 15.58 18.05
CA ASN A 179 -10.69 15.28 16.85
C ASN A 179 -9.86 14.91 15.62
N LEU A 180 -8.65 14.38 15.80
CA LEU A 180 -7.81 13.85 14.74
C LEU A 180 -8.09 12.34 14.55
N LYS A 181 -8.05 11.88 13.31
CA LYS A 181 -8.08 10.44 13.00
C LYS A 181 -6.69 9.83 13.18
N LEU A 182 -6.63 8.54 13.48
CA LEU A 182 -5.36 7.80 13.63
C LEU A 182 -5.34 6.58 12.73
N ARG A 183 -4.31 6.51 11.89
CA ARG A 183 -3.92 5.35 11.10
C ARG A 183 -2.54 4.85 11.53
N VAL A 184 -2.33 3.55 11.48
CA VAL A 184 -1.04 2.93 11.80
C VAL A 184 -0.69 1.91 10.73
N VAL A 185 0.40 2.15 10.02
CA VAL A 185 0.92 1.26 8.97
C VAL A 185 1.76 0.15 9.61
N LEU A 186 1.57 -1.06 9.14
CA LEU A 186 2.25 -2.24 9.66
C LEU A 186 2.90 -3.05 8.53
N GLU A 187 4.19 -3.38 8.72
CA GLU A 187 4.85 -4.38 7.90
C GLU A 187 4.23 -5.79 8.14
N PRO A 188 4.21 -6.70 7.16
CA PRO A 188 3.67 -8.06 7.34
C PRO A 188 4.29 -8.80 8.52
N ARG A 189 5.59 -8.58 8.79
CA ARG A 189 6.30 -9.21 9.90
C ARG A 189 5.88 -8.72 11.29
N THR A 190 5.28 -7.53 11.37
CA THR A 190 4.72 -6.98 12.61
C THR A 190 3.46 -7.73 13.05
N LEU A 191 2.75 -8.39 12.12
CA LEU A 191 1.49 -9.09 12.39
C LEU A 191 1.62 -10.27 13.36
N ARG A 192 2.82 -10.78 13.61
CA ARG A 192 3.05 -11.77 14.68
C ARG A 192 2.76 -11.21 16.10
N PHE A 193 2.63 -9.90 16.22
CA PHE A 193 2.26 -9.18 17.45
C PHE A 193 0.86 -8.55 17.35
N ALA A 194 0.03 -8.98 16.40
CA ALA A 194 -1.27 -8.38 16.12
C ALA A 194 -2.17 -8.30 17.37
N GLU A 195 -2.17 -9.35 18.19
CA GLU A 195 -3.02 -9.43 19.40
C GLU A 195 -2.53 -8.52 20.55
N GLU A 196 -1.32 -7.99 20.45
CA GLU A 196 -0.73 -7.07 21.45
C GLU A 196 -1.04 -5.59 21.10
N LEU A 197 -1.57 -5.32 19.92
CA LEU A 197 -1.88 -3.97 19.46
C LEU A 197 -3.24 -3.49 19.99
N PRO A 198 -3.38 -2.18 20.31
CA PRO A 198 -4.62 -1.65 20.86
C PRO A 198 -5.77 -1.63 19.86
N GLY A 199 -7.00 -1.85 20.31
CA GLY A 199 -8.20 -1.69 19.48
C GLY A 199 -8.56 -0.23 19.20
N ASN A 200 -9.57 -0.02 18.35
CA ASN A 200 -10.06 1.31 17.94
C ASN A 200 -8.99 2.18 17.25
N VAL A 201 -8.15 1.55 16.44
CA VAL A 201 -7.15 2.16 15.57
C VAL A 201 -7.37 1.64 14.16
N GLU A 202 -7.23 2.47 13.15
CA GLU A 202 -7.21 2.01 11.77
C GLU A 202 -5.82 1.47 11.44
N TYR A 203 -5.69 0.15 11.38
CA TYR A 203 -4.45 -0.48 10.94
C TYR A 203 -4.41 -0.61 9.43
N VAL A 204 -3.25 -0.34 8.85
CA VAL A 204 -2.97 -0.47 7.42
C VAL A 204 -1.84 -1.47 7.25
N VAL A 205 -2.08 -2.59 6.61
CA VAL A 205 -1.06 -3.62 6.43
C VAL A 205 -0.47 -3.52 5.03
N MET A 206 0.86 -3.51 4.93
CA MET A 206 1.59 -3.52 3.66
C MET A 206 1.53 -4.90 3.02
N PHE A 207 0.73 -5.08 1.97
CA PHE A 207 0.67 -6.31 1.18
C PHE A 207 1.64 -6.26 -0.02
N TYR A 208 2.84 -5.77 0.23
CA TYR A 208 3.93 -5.65 -0.75
C TYR A 208 5.29 -5.86 -0.06
N ASN A 209 6.39 -5.65 -0.80
CA ASN A 209 7.75 -5.94 -0.33
C ASN A 209 8.07 -7.44 -0.19
N LEU A 210 7.36 -8.31 -0.94
CA LEU A 210 7.76 -9.71 -1.09
C LEU A 210 9.14 -9.77 -1.72
N TYR A 211 9.33 -9.03 -2.83
CA TYR A 211 10.62 -8.76 -3.46
C TYR A 211 10.88 -7.25 -3.53
N GLY A 212 12.16 -6.86 -3.54
CA GLY A 212 12.56 -5.47 -3.56
C GLY A 212 14.07 -5.29 -3.44
N GLY A 213 14.52 -4.17 -2.91
CA GLY A 213 15.94 -3.86 -2.72
C GLY A 213 16.71 -4.82 -1.79
N HIS A 214 16.01 -5.68 -1.08
CA HIS A 214 16.55 -6.68 -0.15
C HIS A 214 16.64 -8.10 -0.75
N SER A 215 16.23 -8.29 -2.00
CA SER A 215 16.11 -9.59 -2.66
C SER A 215 16.61 -9.54 -4.11
N GLY A 216 16.63 -10.71 -4.78
CA GLY A 216 16.68 -10.80 -6.24
C GLY A 216 15.36 -10.40 -6.90
N PRO A 217 15.27 -10.51 -8.25
CA PRO A 217 14.10 -10.15 -9.03
C PRO A 217 12.83 -10.92 -8.65
N GLY A 218 11.69 -10.23 -8.63
CA GLY A 218 10.38 -10.81 -8.37
C GLY A 218 9.29 -9.77 -8.16
N PRO A 219 8.01 -10.20 -8.05
CA PRO A 219 6.87 -9.32 -7.87
C PRO A 219 6.82 -8.74 -6.45
N LYS A 220 6.24 -7.57 -6.27
CA LYS A 220 6.00 -6.97 -4.95
C LYS A 220 5.07 -7.80 -4.07
N ALA A 221 4.13 -8.54 -4.68
CA ALA A 221 3.24 -9.49 -4.03
C ALA A 221 2.86 -10.61 -5.02
N ASP A 222 2.49 -11.76 -4.49
CA ASP A 222 1.87 -12.85 -5.21
C ASP A 222 0.67 -13.40 -4.43
N ARG A 223 -0.09 -14.29 -5.04
CA ARG A 223 -1.28 -14.88 -4.42
C ARG A 223 -0.98 -15.55 -3.08
N ARG A 224 0.13 -16.29 -2.98
CA ARG A 224 0.51 -17.01 -1.75
C ARG A 224 0.85 -16.04 -0.62
N PHE A 225 1.63 -15.02 -0.91
CA PHE A 225 2.00 -13.98 0.04
C PHE A 225 0.76 -13.22 0.52
N ILE A 226 -0.13 -12.84 -0.40
CA ILE A 226 -1.39 -12.16 -0.05
C ILE A 226 -2.24 -13.02 0.90
N TRP A 227 -2.51 -14.28 0.55
CA TRP A 227 -3.29 -15.18 1.41
C TRP A 227 -2.67 -15.38 2.79
N HIS A 228 -1.35 -15.58 2.84
CA HIS A 228 -0.65 -15.69 4.11
C HIS A 228 -0.79 -14.43 4.95
N THR A 229 -0.59 -13.25 4.35
CA THR A 229 -0.68 -11.97 5.06
C THR A 229 -2.12 -11.67 5.51
N LEU A 230 -3.14 -11.98 4.70
CA LEU A 230 -4.55 -11.86 5.09
C LEU A 230 -4.88 -12.69 6.33
N SER A 231 -4.40 -13.94 6.40
CA SER A 231 -4.62 -14.81 7.55
C SER A 231 -4.00 -14.27 8.85
N GLN A 232 -2.88 -13.54 8.75
CA GLN A 232 -2.26 -12.89 9.89
C GLN A 232 -2.96 -11.56 10.24
N ALA A 233 -3.33 -10.76 9.22
CA ALA A 233 -4.03 -9.50 9.40
C ALA A 233 -5.41 -9.66 10.05
N ALA A 234 -6.07 -10.81 9.84
CA ALA A 234 -7.33 -11.15 10.50
C ALA A 234 -7.25 -11.22 12.04
N LYS A 235 -6.04 -11.29 12.62
CA LYS A 235 -5.81 -11.27 14.07
C LYS A 235 -5.73 -9.86 14.65
N LEU A 236 -5.65 -8.83 13.80
CA LEU A 236 -5.66 -7.44 14.25
C LEU A 236 -7.04 -7.07 14.84
N PRO A 237 -7.07 -6.20 15.84
CA PRO A 237 -8.33 -5.71 16.37
C PRO A 237 -9.07 -4.85 15.33
N GLY A 238 -10.27 -5.28 14.94
CA GLY A 238 -11.09 -4.64 13.91
C GLY A 238 -10.81 -5.17 12.51
N THR A 239 -11.22 -4.41 11.48
CA THR A 239 -10.97 -4.76 10.08
C THR A 239 -9.88 -3.84 9.52
N PRO A 240 -8.67 -4.35 9.31
CA PRO A 240 -7.56 -3.53 8.81
C PRO A 240 -7.77 -3.12 7.35
N ASN A 241 -7.10 -2.04 6.98
CA ASN A 241 -6.92 -1.59 5.61
C ASN A 241 -5.78 -2.39 4.96
N VAL A 242 -5.92 -2.74 3.70
CA VAL A 242 -4.93 -3.50 2.93
C VAL A 242 -4.23 -2.55 1.96
N ALA A 243 -2.91 -2.40 2.11
CA ALA A 243 -2.12 -1.56 1.23
C ALA A 243 -1.43 -2.38 0.14
N PHE A 244 -1.67 -2.05 -1.13
CA PHE A 244 -0.93 -2.55 -2.28
C PHE A 244 -0.04 -1.47 -2.87
N ALA A 245 1.04 -1.89 -3.55
CA ALA A 245 1.97 -0.96 -4.19
C ALA A 245 2.02 -1.18 -5.70
N ASN A 246 1.79 -0.10 -6.45
CA ASN A 246 2.02 -0.06 -7.89
C ASN A 246 3.52 0.01 -8.24
N GLY A 247 3.84 0.00 -9.53
CA GLY A 247 5.22 0.03 -9.99
C GLY A 247 6.03 -1.17 -9.51
N GLY A 248 7.34 -1.03 -9.45
CA GLY A 248 8.20 -2.17 -9.17
C GLY A 248 9.65 -1.80 -8.98
N PHE A 249 10.50 -2.67 -9.48
CA PHE A 249 11.94 -2.50 -9.38
C PHE A 249 12.65 -2.96 -10.67
N ASP A 250 13.83 -2.42 -10.87
CA ASP A 250 14.81 -2.81 -11.87
C ASP A 250 16.07 -3.34 -11.19
N TRP A 251 16.38 -4.60 -11.40
CA TRP A 251 17.55 -5.28 -10.83
C TRP A 251 18.63 -5.48 -11.86
N THR A 252 19.86 -5.36 -11.42
CA THR A 252 21.05 -5.79 -12.17
C THR A 252 21.94 -6.68 -11.29
N ALA A 253 22.95 -7.32 -11.88
CA ALA A 253 23.88 -8.16 -11.14
C ALA A 253 24.80 -7.33 -10.22
N THR A 254 25.06 -6.08 -10.56
CA THR A 254 26.11 -5.24 -9.94
C THR A 254 25.56 -4.23 -8.94
N ARG A 255 24.28 -3.95 -8.93
CA ARG A 255 23.66 -2.96 -8.03
C ARG A 255 22.41 -3.47 -7.34
N LYS A 256 22.07 -2.84 -6.22
CA LYS A 256 20.77 -3.02 -5.57
C LYS A 256 19.64 -2.59 -6.52
N ALA A 257 18.48 -3.19 -6.34
CA ALA A 257 17.29 -2.85 -7.09
C ALA A 257 16.99 -1.35 -7.07
N LYS A 258 16.69 -0.78 -8.24
CA LYS A 258 16.19 0.58 -8.38
C LYS A 258 14.67 0.56 -8.41
N SER A 259 14.03 1.33 -7.54
CA SER A 259 12.58 1.49 -7.56
C SER A 259 12.12 2.16 -8.85
N LEU A 260 11.02 1.66 -9.43
CA LEU A 260 10.38 2.20 -10.62
C LEU A 260 8.88 2.43 -10.37
N THR A 261 8.37 3.54 -10.91
CA THR A 261 6.92 3.69 -11.12
C THR A 261 6.48 2.86 -12.33
N GLN A 262 5.17 2.62 -12.49
CA GLN A 262 4.63 2.01 -13.69
C GLN A 262 5.01 2.80 -14.95
N VAL A 263 4.90 4.14 -14.91
CA VAL A 263 5.28 5.04 -16.01
C VAL A 263 6.73 4.84 -16.43
N GLN A 264 7.65 4.71 -15.45
CA GLN A 264 9.06 4.47 -15.73
C GLN A 264 9.32 3.08 -16.31
N ALA A 265 8.63 2.03 -15.83
CA ALA A 265 8.74 0.69 -16.38
C ALA A 265 8.28 0.64 -17.85
N VAL A 266 7.14 1.26 -18.16
CA VAL A 266 6.62 1.37 -19.55
C VAL A 266 7.57 2.18 -20.45
N ALA A 267 8.20 3.23 -19.92
CA ALA A 267 9.21 3.99 -20.68
C ALA A 267 10.44 3.14 -21.04
N LEU A 268 10.87 2.24 -20.13
CA LEU A 268 11.96 1.29 -20.42
C LEU A 268 11.57 0.28 -21.50
N GLN A 269 10.35 -0.28 -21.48
CA GLN A 269 9.84 -1.16 -22.52
C GLN A 269 9.91 -0.51 -23.90
N LYS A 270 9.40 0.71 -23.99
CA LYS A 270 9.42 1.49 -25.24
C LYS A 270 10.85 1.76 -25.72
N LYS A 271 11.74 2.16 -24.80
CA LYS A 271 13.14 2.48 -25.10
C LYS A 271 13.93 1.29 -25.65
N TYR A 272 13.71 0.11 -25.06
CA TYR A 272 14.48 -1.11 -25.40
C TYR A 272 13.72 -2.07 -26.31
N HIS A 273 12.50 -1.69 -26.77
CA HIS A 273 11.65 -2.49 -27.66
C HIS A 273 11.39 -3.89 -27.13
N VAL A 274 11.06 -4.00 -25.85
CA VAL A 274 10.76 -5.27 -25.18
C VAL A 274 9.30 -5.36 -24.78
N GLU A 275 8.69 -6.54 -25.01
CA GLU A 275 7.31 -6.80 -24.56
C GLU A 275 7.35 -7.44 -23.17
N PRO A 276 6.49 -7.01 -22.24
CA PRO A 276 6.42 -7.61 -20.92
C PRO A 276 5.61 -8.90 -20.93
N GLU A 277 6.00 -9.84 -20.09
CA GLU A 277 5.25 -11.05 -19.82
C GLU A 277 4.47 -10.88 -18.50
N ARG A 278 3.25 -11.43 -18.45
CA ARG A 278 2.43 -11.42 -17.23
C ARG A 278 2.59 -12.74 -16.48
N ASP A 279 3.11 -12.66 -15.26
CA ASP A 279 3.25 -13.82 -14.38
C ASP A 279 1.89 -14.37 -13.93
N GLU A 280 1.71 -15.67 -13.99
CA GLU A 280 0.43 -16.32 -13.68
C GLU A 280 0.04 -16.23 -12.19
N ASN A 281 1.01 -16.28 -11.29
CA ASN A 281 0.77 -16.35 -9.85
C ASN A 281 0.55 -14.97 -9.22
N SER A 282 1.35 -14.01 -9.62
CA SER A 282 1.30 -12.63 -9.11
C SER A 282 0.44 -11.72 -9.95
N ARG A 283 0.25 -12.06 -11.23
CA ARG A 283 -0.31 -11.17 -12.26
C ARG A 283 0.51 -9.91 -12.50
N ALA A 284 1.70 -9.79 -11.89
CA ALA A 284 2.65 -8.73 -12.18
C ALA A 284 3.27 -8.90 -13.57
N LEU A 285 3.70 -7.79 -14.15
CA LEU A 285 4.42 -7.78 -15.41
C LEU A 285 5.92 -7.84 -15.17
N HIS A 286 6.64 -8.55 -16.03
CA HIS A 286 8.11 -8.59 -16.02
C HIS A 286 8.71 -8.62 -17.42
N PHE A 287 9.92 -8.12 -17.53
CA PHE A 287 10.73 -8.17 -18.75
C PHE A 287 12.21 -8.05 -18.42
N SER A 288 13.06 -8.39 -19.39
CA SER A 288 14.50 -8.17 -19.29
C SER A 288 14.98 -7.34 -20.48
N TYR A 289 16.01 -6.53 -20.26
CA TYR A 289 16.68 -5.77 -21.31
C TYR A 289 18.19 -5.68 -21.04
N ASP A 290 18.95 -5.27 -22.06
CA ASP A 290 20.38 -5.01 -21.96
C ASP A 290 20.62 -3.54 -22.32
N ASP A 291 21.30 -2.80 -21.45
CA ASP A 291 21.60 -1.37 -21.68
C ASP A 291 22.95 -1.14 -22.38
N GLY A 292 23.61 -2.22 -22.79
CA GLY A 292 24.95 -2.23 -23.39
C GLY A 292 26.09 -2.33 -22.37
N LYS A 293 25.77 -2.31 -21.07
CA LYS A 293 26.72 -2.47 -19.95
C LYS A 293 26.38 -3.69 -19.11
N GLU A 294 25.12 -3.91 -18.81
CA GLU A 294 24.65 -5.00 -17.97
C GLU A 294 23.22 -5.42 -18.34
N LYS A 295 22.85 -6.64 -17.91
CA LYS A 295 21.49 -7.14 -18.05
C LYS A 295 20.63 -6.66 -16.89
N HIS A 296 19.42 -6.26 -17.23
CA HIS A 296 18.38 -5.79 -16.33
C HIS A 296 17.22 -6.76 -16.28
N THR A 297 16.61 -6.91 -15.11
CA THR A 297 15.34 -7.61 -14.94
C THR A 297 14.39 -6.69 -14.21
N VAL A 298 13.25 -6.41 -14.83
CA VAL A 298 12.20 -5.52 -14.28
C VAL A 298 10.98 -6.35 -13.93
N TRP A 299 10.44 -6.10 -12.73
CA TRP A 299 9.11 -6.55 -12.32
C TRP A 299 8.31 -5.35 -11.85
N TYR A 300 7.05 -5.26 -12.26
CA TYR A 300 6.18 -4.15 -11.83
C TYR A 300 4.70 -4.55 -11.81
N ALA A 301 3.95 -3.90 -10.92
CA ALA A 301 2.51 -3.99 -10.85
C ALA A 301 1.90 -2.85 -11.65
N ASP A 302 1.03 -3.21 -12.59
CA ASP A 302 0.14 -2.32 -13.32
C ASP A 302 -1.27 -2.33 -12.69
N GLU A 303 -2.20 -1.63 -13.29
CA GLU A 303 -3.59 -1.57 -12.88
C GLU A 303 -4.26 -2.95 -12.80
N GLN A 304 -4.08 -3.81 -13.80
CA GLN A 304 -4.66 -5.17 -13.81
C GLN A 304 -4.11 -6.02 -12.67
N THR A 305 -2.83 -5.86 -12.35
CA THR A 305 -2.19 -6.50 -11.20
C THR A 305 -2.84 -6.04 -9.89
N LEU A 306 -3.03 -4.72 -9.74
CA LEU A 306 -3.66 -4.16 -8.52
C LEU A 306 -5.10 -4.61 -8.37
N ILE A 307 -5.89 -4.65 -9.45
CA ILE A 307 -7.27 -5.16 -9.44
C ILE A 307 -7.28 -6.60 -8.95
N TYR A 308 -6.43 -7.46 -9.50
CA TYR A 308 -6.34 -8.87 -9.08
C TYR A 308 -6.00 -9.02 -7.59
N TRP A 309 -5.04 -8.24 -7.08
CA TRP A 309 -4.68 -8.29 -5.65
C TRP A 309 -5.80 -7.79 -4.75
N GLN A 310 -6.54 -6.76 -5.18
CA GLN A 310 -7.70 -6.23 -4.47
C GLN A 310 -8.84 -7.27 -4.43
N GLU A 311 -9.13 -7.94 -5.54
CA GLU A 311 -10.13 -9.02 -5.62
C GLU A 311 -9.82 -10.16 -4.64
N LEU A 312 -8.54 -10.55 -4.51
CA LEU A 312 -8.13 -11.56 -3.51
C LEU A 312 -8.43 -11.13 -2.07
N ALA A 313 -8.20 -9.86 -1.74
CA ALA A 313 -8.48 -9.33 -0.41
C ALA A 313 -9.99 -9.18 -0.16
N GLN A 314 -10.73 -8.67 -1.13
CA GLN A 314 -12.17 -8.46 -1.06
C GLN A 314 -12.95 -9.77 -0.95
N ALA A 315 -12.49 -10.84 -1.61
CA ALA A 315 -13.08 -12.17 -1.54
C ALA A 315 -13.18 -12.74 -0.12
N VAL A 316 -12.35 -12.25 0.81
CA VAL A 316 -12.36 -12.65 2.23
C VAL A 316 -12.76 -11.51 3.18
N GLY A 317 -13.40 -10.47 2.65
CA GLY A 317 -14.02 -9.40 3.43
C GLY A 317 -13.16 -8.19 3.74
N PHE A 318 -11.93 -8.11 3.22
CA PHE A 318 -11.08 -6.92 3.36
C PHE A 318 -11.41 -5.91 2.26
N LYS A 319 -12.26 -4.94 2.56
CA LYS A 319 -12.78 -3.97 1.57
C LYS A 319 -12.01 -2.65 1.54
N ARG A 320 -11.32 -2.30 2.62
CA ARG A 320 -10.57 -1.04 2.70
C ARG A 320 -9.21 -1.20 2.03
N ILE A 321 -9.00 -0.47 0.95
CA ILE A 321 -7.79 -0.57 0.12
C ILE A 321 -7.01 0.74 0.15
N SER A 322 -5.70 0.63 0.30
CA SER A 322 -4.77 1.75 0.15
C SER A 322 -3.81 1.48 -1.00
N ILE A 323 -3.38 2.53 -1.71
CA ILE A 323 -2.45 2.40 -2.84
C ILE A 323 -1.17 3.20 -2.58
N TRP A 324 -0.06 2.52 -2.50
CA TRP A 324 1.28 3.06 -2.54
C TRP A 324 1.80 3.02 -3.98
N ARG A 325 1.90 4.10 -4.72
CA ARG A 325 1.56 5.46 -4.37
C ARG A 325 0.87 6.14 -5.57
N LEU A 326 0.19 7.22 -5.31
CA LEU A 326 -0.35 8.07 -6.37
C LEU A 326 0.78 8.80 -7.11
N GLY A 327 0.57 9.12 -8.39
CA GLY A 327 1.55 9.74 -9.28
C GLY A 327 2.45 8.74 -10.02
N GLY A 328 2.30 7.44 -9.73
CA GLY A 328 3.12 6.39 -10.33
C GLY A 328 2.47 5.61 -11.47
N ASN A 329 1.17 5.82 -11.72
CA ASN A 329 0.40 5.09 -12.73
C ASN A 329 0.32 5.83 -14.06
N GLU A 330 0.08 5.09 -15.16
CA GLU A 330 -0.40 5.69 -16.40
C GLU A 330 -1.87 6.06 -16.21
N LEU A 331 -2.14 7.35 -16.13
CA LEU A 331 -3.53 7.82 -16.14
C LEU A 331 -4.09 7.70 -17.54
N PRO A 332 -5.35 7.25 -17.72
CA PRO A 332 -6.01 7.30 -19.00
C PRO A 332 -6.02 8.73 -19.51
N LYS A 333 -5.66 8.90 -20.81
CA LYS A 333 -5.68 10.20 -21.51
C LYS A 333 -7.10 10.64 -21.75
#